data_5de471a5cdb154611e2f969460b2c67d
#
_entry.id   5de471a5cdb154611e2f969460b2c67d
#
_cell.length_a   1.000
_cell.length_b   1.000
_cell.length_c   1.000
_cell.angle_alpha   90.00
_cell.angle_beta   90.00
_cell.angle_gamma   90.00
#
_symmetry.space_group_name_H-M   'P 1'
#
loop_
_entity.id
_entity.type
_entity.pdbx_description
1 polymer ?
#
loop_
_entity_poly.entity_id
_entity_poly.type
_entity_poly.pdbx_seq_one_letter_code
_entity_poly.pdbx_strand_id
1 'polypeptide(L)'
;MAGAQRVLVYLLRRDLRLADNPVFHEIAKLNAQSQKPFTHVLPVFVYPAEQIEVSGFLASEHEKSPYREARSRVGNFWRCGSHRVKFLAESVWDLKRDLQKAQSDLIIRVGSVKDAVSSILDGYRGKEGTELHGLWMTSEEGWEEKNEEEAVKSLMEKDGKEFKLWVDEKYYIDDRDIPFKYSRELPDVFTTYRKMVEPLRDAPRKSLPKPEKLLPLPDYTPDQAGPFKIPSSHEDVLAALQKPLEKQPIDVQEPTKLPNDVKSAHPFIGGSKAGHERVQHLIESGSMTSYKDTRNGLLGLDFSTKLSAWLALGCISARQVHWKLYDFENGKGPCGQAAEDYGKGENKGTAAVRFELLWRDYMRLCTRKFGVRLFFIDGYRGDADATNKFISSPYTHSTNKKNKKGVDDENTRRAVERFLNGTTGTGLIDASQRELWLTGWTSNRARQNVASYLSKHLGIDWRLGAEWYEMNLIDYDVSSNWGNWQYVAGVGNDPRGDARVFNPVKQAVDYDTNGEYVRTWVPELRDVGRGGEGGGGGGGDSMESLMGVFQAWRLPQEEKKRLGLEGMEFVEKPLIRIDFSANRRGAGRPRGRGRGRGGGRGGGGGGGGDRGRRGQ
;
A
#
# COMPACT_ATOMS: atom_id res chain seq x y z
N MET A 1 -43.85 -29.39 5.64
CA MET A 1 -43.14 -28.35 6.39
C MET A 1 -41.84 -28.08 5.67
N ALA A 2 -41.55 -26.84 5.28
CA ALA A 2 -40.23 -26.48 4.76
C ALA A 2 -39.20 -26.82 5.85
N GLY A 3 -38.14 -27.55 5.47
CA GLY A 3 -37.07 -27.88 6.41
C GLY A 3 -36.39 -26.64 6.97
N ALA A 4 -35.83 -26.73 8.16
CA ALA A 4 -35.11 -25.60 8.81
C ALA A 4 -34.03 -25.02 7.87
N GLN A 5 -33.95 -23.70 7.80
CA GLN A 5 -32.89 -22.99 7.07
C GLN A 5 -31.58 -23.17 7.81
N ARG A 6 -30.59 -23.80 7.15
CA ARG A 6 -29.21 -23.90 7.67
C ARG A 6 -28.37 -22.81 7.03
N VAL A 7 -27.90 -21.86 7.86
CA VAL A 7 -27.24 -20.65 7.42
C VAL A 7 -25.72 -20.78 7.59
N LEU A 8 -24.96 -20.54 6.52
CA LEU A 8 -23.52 -20.33 6.58
C LEU A 8 -23.23 -18.82 6.57
N VAL A 9 -22.53 -18.32 7.56
CA VAL A 9 -21.98 -16.95 7.52
C VAL A 9 -20.66 -16.97 6.76
N TYR A 10 -20.51 -16.09 5.78
CA TYR A 10 -19.22 -15.80 5.16
C TYR A 10 -18.78 -14.38 5.55
N LEU A 11 -17.79 -14.30 6.43
CA LEU A 11 -17.22 -13.04 6.90
C LEU A 11 -16.13 -12.57 5.93
N LEU A 12 -16.45 -11.53 5.18
CA LEU A 12 -15.55 -10.90 4.22
C LEU A 12 -14.68 -9.83 4.88
N ARG A 13 -13.44 -9.71 4.40
CA ARG A 13 -12.50 -8.66 4.85
C ARG A 13 -11.82 -7.97 3.66
N ARG A 14 -10.67 -8.49 3.20
CA ARG A 14 -9.90 -7.99 2.06
C ARG A 14 -9.95 -8.93 0.86
N ASP A 15 -11.10 -9.50 0.63
CA ASP A 15 -11.44 -10.46 -0.44
C ASP A 15 -12.71 -10.01 -1.19
N LEU A 16 -12.80 -8.69 -1.44
CA LEU A 16 -13.99 -8.02 -1.99
C LEU A 16 -14.16 -8.30 -3.49
N ARG A 17 -14.31 -9.57 -3.84
CA ARG A 17 -14.54 -10.04 -5.20
C ARG A 17 -15.37 -11.33 -5.22
N LEU A 18 -16.08 -11.56 -6.31
CA LEU A 18 -16.83 -12.80 -6.52
C LEU A 18 -16.02 -13.81 -7.35
N ALA A 19 -15.31 -13.36 -8.38
CA ALA A 19 -14.41 -14.20 -9.18
C ALA A 19 -13.09 -14.45 -8.43
N ASP A 20 -12.50 -15.63 -8.59
CA ASP A 20 -11.25 -16.06 -7.94
C ASP A 20 -11.30 -15.97 -6.41
N ASN A 21 -12.49 -16.24 -5.84
CA ASN A 21 -12.71 -16.27 -4.40
C ASN A 21 -12.99 -17.73 -3.97
N PRO A 22 -12.16 -18.35 -3.14
CA PRO A 22 -12.27 -19.78 -2.81
C PRO A 22 -13.55 -20.11 -2.03
N VAL A 23 -14.03 -19.19 -1.20
CA VAL A 23 -15.22 -19.41 -0.38
C VAL A 23 -16.47 -19.38 -1.26
N PHE A 24 -16.66 -18.35 -2.08
CA PHE A 24 -17.80 -18.28 -3.00
C PHE A 24 -17.79 -19.42 -4.04
N HIS A 25 -16.59 -19.80 -4.50
CA HIS A 25 -16.44 -20.94 -5.40
C HIS A 25 -16.93 -22.25 -4.76
N GLU A 26 -16.53 -22.53 -3.51
CA GLU A 26 -16.95 -23.74 -2.81
C GLU A 26 -18.44 -23.70 -2.45
N ILE A 27 -18.98 -22.55 -2.04
CA ILE A 27 -20.43 -22.37 -1.81
C ILE A 27 -21.22 -22.72 -3.08
N ALA A 28 -20.80 -22.21 -4.23
CA ALA A 28 -21.46 -22.51 -5.51
C ALA A 28 -21.38 -23.99 -5.87
N LYS A 29 -20.22 -24.61 -5.65
CA LYS A 29 -20.01 -26.05 -5.86
C LYS A 29 -20.91 -26.90 -4.95
N LEU A 30 -21.02 -26.55 -3.67
CA LEU A 30 -21.91 -27.25 -2.72
C LEU A 30 -23.38 -27.01 -3.05
N ASN A 31 -23.73 -25.82 -3.57
CA ASN A 31 -25.09 -25.55 -4.03
C ASN A 31 -25.54 -26.46 -5.17
N ALA A 32 -24.62 -26.91 -6.02
CA ALA A 32 -24.93 -27.83 -7.12
C ALA A 32 -25.13 -29.30 -6.68
N GLN A 33 -24.84 -29.65 -5.42
CA GLN A 33 -24.98 -31.01 -4.88
C GLN A 33 -26.41 -31.29 -4.43
N SER A 34 -26.82 -32.58 -4.48
CA SER A 34 -28.14 -33.03 -4.01
C SER A 34 -28.28 -32.92 -2.47
N GLN A 35 -27.21 -33.21 -1.74
CA GLN A 35 -27.17 -33.05 -0.29
C GLN A 35 -26.27 -31.85 0.04
N LYS A 36 -26.85 -30.84 0.70
CA LYS A 36 -26.18 -29.58 1.04
C LYS A 36 -26.01 -29.48 2.54
N PRO A 37 -24.79 -29.14 3.05
CA PRO A 37 -24.58 -28.95 4.49
C PRO A 37 -25.37 -27.74 5.00
N PHE A 38 -25.53 -26.70 4.18
CA PHE A 38 -26.32 -25.49 4.47
C PHE A 38 -27.20 -25.14 3.27
N THR A 39 -28.27 -24.38 3.51
CA THR A 39 -29.28 -24.03 2.49
C THR A 39 -29.25 -22.55 2.12
N HIS A 40 -28.68 -21.72 2.99
CA HIS A 40 -28.59 -20.27 2.85
C HIS A 40 -27.18 -19.79 3.17
N VAL A 41 -26.78 -18.68 2.56
CA VAL A 41 -25.51 -18.01 2.88
C VAL A 41 -25.78 -16.58 3.33
N LEU A 42 -25.06 -16.14 4.34
CA LEU A 42 -25.08 -14.78 4.85
C LEU A 42 -23.68 -14.15 4.65
N PRO A 43 -23.40 -13.54 3.47
CA PRO A 43 -22.19 -12.77 3.30
C PRO A 43 -22.26 -11.51 4.18
N VAL A 44 -21.24 -11.31 5.00
CA VAL A 44 -21.16 -10.18 5.95
C VAL A 44 -19.86 -9.43 5.75
N PHE A 45 -19.95 -8.10 5.66
CA PHE A 45 -18.82 -7.22 5.75
C PHE A 45 -18.96 -6.31 6.98
N VAL A 46 -17.92 -6.22 7.79
CA VAL A 46 -17.87 -5.36 8.96
C VAL A 46 -16.92 -4.20 8.71
N TYR A 47 -17.38 -2.95 8.94
CA TYR A 47 -16.46 -1.81 9.10
C TYR A 47 -15.85 -1.89 10.51
N PRO A 48 -14.58 -2.33 10.65
CA PRO A 48 -14.00 -2.64 11.96
C PRO A 48 -13.66 -1.36 12.72
N ALA A 49 -14.27 -1.19 13.91
CA ALA A 49 -14.12 0.02 14.72
C ALA A 49 -12.67 0.29 15.19
N GLU A 50 -11.82 -0.73 15.20
CA GLU A 50 -10.40 -0.60 15.52
C GLU A 50 -9.59 0.07 14.41
N GLN A 51 -10.07 0.01 13.16
CA GLN A 51 -9.38 0.52 11.98
C GLN A 51 -10.12 1.68 11.30
N ILE A 52 -11.43 1.80 11.52
CA ILE A 52 -12.31 2.79 10.87
C ILE A 52 -13.12 3.49 11.94
N GLU A 53 -13.18 4.82 11.87
CA GLU A 53 -14.02 5.58 12.78
C GLU A 53 -15.50 5.38 12.43
N VAL A 54 -16.26 4.83 13.38
CA VAL A 54 -17.65 4.39 13.16
C VAL A 54 -18.69 5.28 13.86
N SER A 55 -18.28 6.34 14.54
CA SER A 55 -19.21 7.24 15.25
C SER A 55 -20.24 7.92 14.35
N GLY A 56 -19.98 8.03 13.05
CA GLY A 56 -20.96 8.54 12.09
C GLY A 56 -22.17 7.62 11.85
N PHE A 57 -22.12 6.37 12.31
CA PHE A 57 -23.24 5.42 12.26
C PHE A 57 -24.11 5.42 13.52
N LEU A 58 -23.82 6.26 14.51
CA LEU A 58 -24.65 6.37 15.70
C LEU A 58 -26.09 6.73 15.32
N ALA A 59 -27.07 6.04 15.92
CA ALA A 59 -28.48 6.23 15.59
C ALA A 59 -29.01 7.60 16.00
N SER A 60 -28.37 8.24 16.98
CA SER A 60 -28.65 9.62 17.38
C SER A 60 -27.39 10.35 17.90
N GLU A 61 -27.42 11.68 17.92
CA GLU A 61 -26.32 12.52 18.44
C GLU A 61 -26.14 12.40 19.97
N HIS A 62 -27.09 11.83 20.68
CA HIS A 62 -27.04 11.61 22.13
C HIS A 62 -26.35 10.29 22.50
N GLU A 63 -26.19 9.39 21.55
CA GLU A 63 -25.52 8.12 21.75
C GLU A 63 -24.00 8.26 21.66
N LYS A 64 -23.31 7.36 22.35
CA LYS A 64 -21.84 7.30 22.33
C LYS A 64 -21.40 5.95 21.77
N SER A 65 -20.34 5.98 20.96
CA SER A 65 -19.70 4.77 20.53
C SER A 65 -19.13 3.99 21.73
N PRO A 66 -19.37 2.68 21.84
CA PRO A 66 -18.71 1.83 22.84
C PRO A 66 -17.22 1.64 22.53
N TYR A 67 -16.77 2.01 21.32
CA TYR A 67 -15.39 1.88 20.87
C TYR A 67 -14.65 3.20 21.06
N ARG A 68 -13.33 3.09 21.21
CA ARG A 68 -12.43 4.25 21.15
C ARG A 68 -12.33 4.75 19.71
N GLU A 69 -12.04 6.03 19.56
CA GLU A 69 -11.71 6.57 18.24
C GLU A 69 -10.60 5.75 17.55
N ALA A 70 -10.77 5.48 16.28
CA ALA A 70 -9.81 4.71 15.47
C ALA A 70 -8.56 5.54 15.16
N ARG A 71 -7.73 5.75 16.20
CA ARG A 71 -6.50 6.55 16.14
C ARG A 71 -5.25 5.70 16.11
N SER A 72 -4.27 6.17 15.36
CA SER A 72 -2.93 5.58 15.33
C SER A 72 -2.12 5.93 16.60
N ARG A 73 -1.10 5.12 16.91
CA ARG A 73 -0.43 5.18 18.22
C ARG A 73 0.71 6.18 18.29
N VAL A 74 1.35 6.48 17.17
CA VAL A 74 2.56 7.32 17.10
C VAL A 74 2.24 8.74 16.64
N GLY A 75 1.38 8.87 15.62
CA GLY A 75 0.99 10.14 15.05
C GLY A 75 -0.38 10.65 15.51
N ASN A 76 -1.16 9.82 16.21
CA ASN A 76 -2.54 10.11 16.59
C ASN A 76 -3.45 10.46 15.40
N PHE A 77 -3.12 9.98 14.21
CA PHE A 77 -3.91 10.15 12.99
C PHE A 77 -5.17 9.27 13.01
N TRP A 78 -6.15 9.58 12.19
CA TRP A 78 -7.17 8.59 11.83
C TRP A 78 -6.51 7.39 11.16
N ARG A 79 -6.89 6.18 11.51
CA ARG A 79 -6.33 4.97 10.87
C ARG A 79 -6.85 4.74 9.45
N CYS A 80 -7.97 5.38 9.10
CA CYS A 80 -8.53 5.35 7.76
C CYS A 80 -9.09 6.73 7.41
N GLY A 81 -8.45 7.42 6.49
CA GLY A 81 -8.83 8.76 6.06
C GLY A 81 -9.89 8.77 4.94
N SER A 82 -10.31 9.95 4.54
CA SER A 82 -11.44 10.19 3.63
C SER A 82 -11.30 9.47 2.27
N HIS A 83 -10.15 9.53 1.62
CA HIS A 83 -9.93 8.84 0.34
C HIS A 83 -10.07 7.33 0.47
N ARG A 84 -9.51 6.77 1.55
CA ARG A 84 -9.50 5.34 1.79
C ARG A 84 -10.88 4.81 2.15
N VAL A 85 -11.66 5.49 3.02
CA VAL A 85 -13.03 5.06 3.33
C VAL A 85 -13.93 5.13 2.11
N LYS A 86 -13.76 6.15 1.23
CA LYS A 86 -14.50 6.24 -0.02
C LYS A 86 -14.22 5.04 -0.92
N PHE A 87 -12.96 4.74 -1.19
CA PHE A 87 -12.57 3.62 -2.05
C PHE A 87 -13.05 2.27 -1.48
N LEU A 88 -13.02 2.12 -0.15
CA LEU A 88 -13.53 0.93 0.54
C LEU A 88 -15.05 0.81 0.42
N ALA A 89 -15.80 1.90 0.66
CA ALA A 89 -17.26 1.90 0.53
C ALA A 89 -17.70 1.56 -0.89
N GLU A 90 -17.07 2.14 -1.91
CA GLU A 90 -17.30 1.82 -3.32
C GLU A 90 -17.04 0.33 -3.60
N SER A 91 -15.97 -0.24 -3.04
CA SER A 91 -15.60 -1.65 -3.23
C SER A 91 -16.58 -2.62 -2.58
N VAL A 92 -17.04 -2.29 -1.37
CA VAL A 92 -18.07 -3.06 -0.65
C VAL A 92 -19.39 -3.03 -1.42
N TRP A 93 -19.74 -1.87 -1.95
CA TRP A 93 -20.99 -1.71 -2.70
C TRP A 93 -20.96 -2.37 -4.08
N ASP A 94 -19.80 -2.38 -4.74
CA ASP A 94 -19.62 -3.12 -6.00
C ASP A 94 -19.82 -4.63 -5.80
N LEU A 95 -19.23 -5.20 -4.74
CA LEU A 95 -19.44 -6.60 -4.37
C LEU A 95 -20.90 -6.88 -4.01
N LYS A 96 -21.57 -5.99 -3.26
CA LYS A 96 -23.00 -6.13 -2.94
C LYS A 96 -23.85 -6.26 -4.21
N ARG A 97 -23.64 -5.39 -5.20
CA ARG A 97 -24.32 -5.46 -6.49
C ARG A 97 -24.04 -6.76 -7.26
N ASP A 98 -22.81 -7.25 -7.20
CA ASP A 98 -22.43 -8.50 -7.86
C ASP A 98 -23.06 -9.73 -7.18
N LEU A 99 -23.17 -9.71 -5.85
CA LEU A 99 -23.90 -10.76 -5.09
C LEU A 99 -25.39 -10.75 -5.38
N GLN A 100 -26.01 -9.57 -5.50
CA GLN A 100 -27.42 -9.43 -5.89
C GLN A 100 -27.69 -10.02 -7.28
N LYS A 101 -26.82 -9.79 -8.24
CA LYS A 101 -26.89 -10.44 -9.57
C LYS A 101 -26.78 -11.97 -9.49
N ALA A 102 -26.01 -12.47 -8.52
CA ALA A 102 -25.85 -13.91 -8.26
C ALA A 102 -26.95 -14.48 -7.34
N GLN A 103 -28.07 -13.77 -7.13
CA GLN A 103 -29.24 -14.17 -6.31
C GLN A 103 -28.91 -14.30 -4.80
N SER A 104 -27.94 -13.56 -4.31
CA SER A 104 -27.58 -13.42 -2.90
C SER A 104 -27.56 -11.94 -2.52
N ASP A 105 -26.98 -11.56 -1.41
CA ASP A 105 -26.74 -10.15 -1.05
C ASP A 105 -25.58 -10.04 -0.06
N LEU A 106 -25.15 -8.80 0.27
CA LEU A 106 -24.15 -8.49 1.26
C LEU A 106 -24.78 -7.73 2.44
N ILE A 107 -24.60 -8.26 3.63
CA ILE A 107 -25.01 -7.60 4.86
C ILE A 107 -23.83 -6.79 5.40
N ILE A 108 -24.06 -5.50 5.63
CA ILE A 108 -23.07 -4.58 6.17
C ILE A 108 -23.29 -4.44 7.69
N ARG A 109 -22.20 -4.43 8.44
CA ARG A 109 -22.16 -4.24 9.89
C ARG A 109 -21.08 -3.23 10.25
N VAL A 110 -21.19 -2.63 11.43
CA VAL A 110 -20.17 -1.77 12.04
C VAL A 110 -19.90 -2.21 13.48
N GLY A 111 -18.67 -2.01 13.94
CA GLY A 111 -18.23 -2.37 15.27
C GLY A 111 -16.96 -3.21 15.26
N SER A 112 -16.60 -3.83 16.39
CA SER A 112 -15.55 -4.84 16.33
C SER A 112 -16.06 -6.08 15.59
N VAL A 113 -15.14 -6.75 14.86
CA VAL A 113 -15.49 -7.99 14.14
C VAL A 113 -16.05 -9.02 15.11
N LYS A 114 -15.45 -9.14 16.30
CA LYS A 114 -15.90 -10.04 17.36
C LYS A 114 -17.34 -9.75 17.79
N ASP A 115 -17.67 -8.47 18.05
CA ASP A 115 -19.00 -8.10 18.55
C ASP A 115 -20.07 -8.26 17.46
N ALA A 116 -19.73 -7.97 16.20
CA ALA A 116 -20.63 -8.21 15.07
C ALA A 116 -20.96 -9.70 14.91
N VAL A 117 -19.96 -10.58 15.03
CA VAL A 117 -20.17 -12.04 14.97
C VAL A 117 -20.96 -12.52 16.18
N SER A 118 -20.66 -12.03 17.39
CA SER A 118 -21.42 -12.38 18.60
C SER A 118 -22.90 -12.00 18.47
N SER A 119 -23.19 -10.80 17.95
CA SER A 119 -24.57 -10.34 17.71
C SER A 119 -25.32 -11.23 16.71
N ILE A 120 -24.63 -11.68 15.65
CA ILE A 120 -25.22 -12.61 14.68
C ILE A 120 -25.51 -13.97 15.32
N LEU A 121 -24.59 -14.52 16.13
CA LEU A 121 -24.77 -15.76 16.87
C LEU A 121 -25.99 -15.66 17.80
N ASP A 122 -26.05 -14.60 18.59
CA ASP A 122 -27.15 -14.37 19.56
C ASP A 122 -28.51 -14.23 18.85
N GLY A 123 -28.53 -13.57 17.69
CA GLY A 123 -29.76 -13.38 16.90
C GLY A 123 -30.30 -14.67 16.28
N TYR A 124 -29.45 -15.67 16.04
CA TYR A 124 -29.91 -17.00 15.59
C TYR A 124 -30.18 -17.98 16.71
N ARG A 125 -29.74 -17.70 17.95
CA ARG A 125 -29.93 -18.60 19.08
C ARG A 125 -31.40 -18.72 19.43
N GLY A 126 -31.97 -19.93 19.34
CA GLY A 126 -33.37 -20.21 19.62
C GLY A 126 -34.34 -19.70 18.55
N LYS A 127 -33.87 -19.24 17.38
CA LYS A 127 -34.72 -18.80 16.28
C LYS A 127 -35.41 -20.00 15.64
N GLU A 128 -36.74 -20.05 15.70
CA GLU A 128 -37.54 -21.12 15.11
C GLU A 128 -37.36 -21.17 13.59
N GLY A 129 -37.19 -22.34 13.01
CA GLY A 129 -37.06 -22.55 11.57
C GLY A 129 -35.72 -22.15 10.93
N THR A 130 -34.77 -21.61 11.73
CA THR A 130 -33.46 -21.19 11.22
C THR A 130 -32.35 -21.64 12.16
N GLU A 131 -31.33 -22.27 11.63
CA GLU A 131 -30.15 -22.72 12.36
C GLU A 131 -28.88 -22.17 11.76
N LEU A 132 -27.99 -21.59 12.58
CA LEU A 132 -26.65 -21.26 12.17
C LEU A 132 -25.82 -22.54 12.02
N HIS A 133 -25.34 -22.83 10.81
CA HIS A 133 -24.45 -23.97 10.52
C HIS A 133 -23.02 -23.68 10.96
N GLY A 134 -22.47 -22.55 10.52
CA GLY A 134 -21.09 -22.19 10.80
C GLY A 134 -20.69 -20.84 10.22
N LEU A 135 -19.40 -20.51 10.39
CA LEU A 135 -18.79 -19.30 9.84
C LEU A 135 -17.51 -19.65 9.09
N TRP A 136 -17.41 -19.15 7.86
CA TRP A 136 -16.21 -19.22 7.03
C TRP A 136 -15.62 -17.82 6.82
N MET A 137 -14.30 -17.73 6.80
CA MET A 137 -13.58 -16.50 6.47
C MET A 137 -12.23 -16.82 5.83
N THR A 138 -11.62 -15.86 5.14
CA THR A 138 -10.29 -16.00 4.57
C THR A 138 -9.22 -15.56 5.56
N SER A 139 -8.06 -16.22 5.53
CA SER A 139 -6.93 -15.89 6.41
C SER A 139 -6.21 -14.62 5.95
N GLU A 140 -5.67 -13.90 6.92
CA GLU A 140 -4.82 -12.73 6.73
C GLU A 140 -3.47 -12.91 7.42
N GLU A 141 -2.51 -11.98 7.18
CA GLU A 141 -1.16 -12.09 7.74
C GLU A 141 -0.88 -11.09 8.86
N GLY A 142 -1.64 -10.00 8.93
CA GLY A 142 -1.45 -8.97 9.93
C GLY A 142 -1.73 -9.43 11.35
N TRP A 143 -1.03 -8.86 12.31
CA TRP A 143 -1.20 -9.20 13.74
C TRP A 143 -2.63 -8.96 14.25
N GLU A 144 -3.23 -7.84 13.87
CA GLU A 144 -4.61 -7.51 14.28
C GLU A 144 -5.60 -8.48 13.66
N GLU A 145 -5.43 -8.79 12.37
CA GLU A 145 -6.28 -9.72 11.63
C GLU A 145 -6.16 -11.16 12.18
N LYS A 146 -4.98 -11.57 12.64
CA LYS A 146 -4.80 -12.87 13.32
C LYS A 146 -5.52 -12.93 14.67
N ASN A 147 -5.51 -11.84 15.42
CA ASN A 147 -6.26 -11.76 16.68
C ASN A 147 -7.78 -11.79 16.43
N GLU A 148 -8.26 -11.14 15.36
CA GLU A 148 -9.67 -11.25 14.94
C GLU A 148 -10.05 -12.69 14.58
N GLU A 149 -9.21 -13.40 13.80
CA GLU A 149 -9.42 -14.81 13.42
C GLU A 149 -9.57 -15.69 14.66
N GLU A 150 -8.67 -15.56 15.64
CA GLU A 150 -8.72 -16.35 16.87
C GLU A 150 -9.93 -15.98 17.75
N ALA A 151 -10.30 -14.70 17.81
CA ALA A 151 -11.47 -14.25 18.55
C ALA A 151 -12.77 -14.81 17.94
N VAL A 152 -12.92 -14.78 16.62
CA VAL A 152 -14.06 -15.35 15.90
C VAL A 152 -14.11 -16.87 16.07
N LYS A 153 -12.98 -17.55 15.90
CA LYS A 153 -12.86 -18.99 16.12
C LYS A 153 -13.33 -19.39 17.52
N SER A 154 -12.83 -18.70 18.54
CA SER A 154 -13.20 -18.96 19.94
C SER A 154 -14.71 -18.78 20.21
N LEU A 155 -15.34 -17.78 19.55
CA LEU A 155 -16.80 -17.60 19.63
C LEU A 155 -17.56 -18.78 19.02
N MET A 156 -17.16 -19.22 17.82
CA MET A 156 -17.81 -20.31 17.11
C MET A 156 -17.66 -21.64 17.86
N GLU A 157 -16.45 -21.94 18.35
CA GLU A 157 -16.17 -23.16 19.14
C GLU A 157 -16.99 -23.18 20.44
N LYS A 158 -17.09 -22.05 21.15
CA LYS A 158 -17.89 -21.92 22.36
C LYS A 158 -19.38 -22.19 22.12
N ASP A 159 -19.89 -21.82 20.95
CA ASP A 159 -21.28 -22.01 20.56
C ASP A 159 -21.52 -23.39 19.85
N GLY A 160 -20.47 -24.22 19.75
CA GLY A 160 -20.52 -25.54 19.10
C GLY A 160 -20.79 -25.48 17.59
N LYS A 161 -20.42 -24.38 16.93
CA LYS A 161 -20.64 -24.14 15.50
C LYS A 161 -19.35 -24.33 14.70
N GLU A 162 -19.49 -24.71 13.41
CA GLU A 162 -18.36 -24.86 12.52
C GLU A 162 -17.64 -23.53 12.32
N PHE A 163 -16.31 -23.55 12.45
CA PHE A 163 -15.43 -22.47 12.02
C PHE A 163 -14.45 -22.99 10.96
N LYS A 164 -14.38 -22.31 9.81
CA LYS A 164 -13.42 -22.65 8.75
C LYS A 164 -12.66 -21.43 8.28
N LEU A 165 -11.34 -21.49 8.42
CA LEU A 165 -10.40 -20.50 7.90
C LEU A 165 -9.88 -20.97 6.56
N TRP A 166 -10.14 -20.18 5.51
CA TRP A 166 -9.74 -20.47 4.14
C TRP A 166 -8.44 -19.77 3.79
N VAL A 167 -7.57 -20.45 3.04
CA VAL A 167 -6.47 -19.80 2.34
C VAL A 167 -7.05 -19.03 1.17
N ASP A 168 -6.82 -17.72 1.13
CA ASP A 168 -7.29 -16.87 0.05
C ASP A 168 -6.44 -17.00 -1.21
N GLU A 169 -7.07 -16.85 -2.36
CA GLU A 169 -6.44 -16.94 -3.67
C GLU A 169 -5.81 -15.61 -4.15
N LYS A 170 -5.44 -14.73 -3.22
CA LYS A 170 -4.86 -13.41 -3.49
C LYS A 170 -3.34 -13.37 -3.67
N TYR A 171 -2.63 -14.45 -3.33
CA TYR A 171 -1.21 -14.58 -3.60
C TYR A 171 -0.95 -14.79 -5.09
N TYR A 172 0.17 -14.25 -5.58
CA TYR A 172 0.65 -14.52 -6.93
C TYR A 172 1.18 -15.95 -7.03
N ILE A 173 2.15 -16.32 -6.19
CA ILE A 173 2.52 -17.72 -5.97
C ILE A 173 1.79 -18.18 -4.72
N ASP A 174 0.92 -19.16 -4.88
CA ASP A 174 0.13 -19.69 -3.76
C ASP A 174 1.07 -20.15 -2.63
N ASP A 175 0.71 -19.80 -1.40
CA ASP A 175 1.55 -20.13 -0.25
C ASP A 175 1.62 -21.63 0.05
N ARG A 176 0.72 -22.44 -0.55
CA ARG A 176 0.78 -23.91 -0.54
C ARG A 176 1.83 -24.47 -1.51
N ASP A 177 2.28 -23.67 -2.48
CA ASP A 177 3.22 -24.06 -3.54
C ASP A 177 4.65 -23.52 -3.31
N ILE A 178 4.87 -22.72 -2.26
CA ILE A 178 6.20 -22.22 -1.91
C ILE A 178 7.12 -23.36 -1.39
N PRO A 179 8.43 -23.32 -1.71
CA PRO A 179 9.35 -24.42 -1.45
C PRO A 179 9.85 -24.51 0.01
N PHE A 180 9.09 -24.00 0.98
CA PHE A 180 9.38 -24.10 2.40
C PHE A 180 8.09 -24.29 3.21
N LYS A 181 8.21 -25.07 4.29
CA LYS A 181 7.06 -25.46 5.10
C LYS A 181 6.76 -24.47 6.24
N TYR A 182 7.78 -23.85 6.80
CA TYR A 182 7.66 -22.99 7.97
C TYR A 182 8.01 -21.55 7.63
N SER A 183 7.28 -20.60 8.20
CA SER A 183 7.50 -19.17 7.99
C SER A 183 8.94 -18.71 8.29
N ARG A 184 9.59 -19.34 9.29
CA ARG A 184 10.99 -19.06 9.67
C ARG A 184 12.00 -19.36 8.54
N GLU A 185 11.63 -20.21 7.59
CA GLU A 185 12.49 -20.63 6.46
C GLU A 185 12.45 -19.60 5.31
N LEU A 186 11.53 -18.61 5.37
CA LEU A 186 11.51 -17.53 4.41
C LEU A 186 12.86 -16.79 4.40
N PRO A 187 13.53 -16.67 3.25
CA PRO A 187 14.76 -15.89 3.14
C PRO A 187 14.56 -14.42 3.53
N ASP A 188 15.52 -13.85 4.23
CA ASP A 188 15.48 -12.43 4.63
C ASP A 188 15.72 -11.48 3.45
N VAL A 189 16.23 -11.99 2.33
CA VAL A 189 16.50 -11.20 1.12
C VAL A 189 15.57 -11.63 -0.01
N PHE A 190 14.83 -10.69 -0.55
CA PHE A 190 13.89 -10.91 -1.66
C PHE A 190 14.50 -11.65 -2.85
N THR A 191 15.74 -11.30 -3.26
CA THR A 191 16.39 -11.96 -4.41
C THR A 191 16.56 -13.46 -4.19
N THR A 192 16.80 -13.89 -2.96
CA THR A 192 16.91 -15.32 -2.61
C THR A 192 15.53 -15.98 -2.71
N TYR A 193 14.50 -15.39 -2.13
CA TYR A 193 13.12 -15.87 -2.24
C TYR A 193 12.68 -15.99 -3.71
N ARG A 194 12.91 -14.95 -4.52
CA ARG A 194 12.57 -14.96 -5.94
C ARG A 194 13.17 -16.17 -6.67
N LYS A 195 14.46 -16.43 -6.45
CA LYS A 195 15.15 -17.56 -7.11
C LYS A 195 14.58 -18.93 -6.73
N MET A 196 13.93 -19.03 -5.57
CA MET A 196 13.30 -20.29 -5.12
C MET A 196 11.97 -20.56 -5.83
N VAL A 197 11.27 -19.52 -6.30
CA VAL A 197 9.94 -19.63 -6.90
C VAL A 197 9.92 -19.38 -8.43
N GLU A 198 11.06 -19.08 -9.04
CA GLU A 198 11.18 -18.98 -10.50
C GLU A 198 11.16 -20.38 -11.16
N PRO A 199 10.63 -20.51 -12.38
CA PRO A 199 10.11 -19.46 -13.26
C PRO A 199 8.71 -18.96 -12.86
N LEU A 200 8.51 -17.64 -12.91
CA LEU A 200 7.28 -17.01 -12.44
C LEU A 200 6.07 -17.27 -13.35
N ARG A 201 6.31 -17.42 -14.66
CA ARG A 201 5.22 -17.53 -15.65
C ARG A 201 4.44 -18.84 -15.53
N ASP A 202 5.08 -19.91 -15.08
CA ASP A 202 4.51 -21.25 -15.03
C ASP A 202 4.06 -21.65 -13.61
N ALA A 203 4.39 -20.84 -12.60
CA ALA A 203 4.16 -21.17 -11.19
C ALA A 203 2.75 -20.86 -10.66
N PRO A 204 1.98 -19.83 -11.12
CA PRO A 204 0.70 -19.50 -10.52
C PRO A 204 -0.39 -20.53 -10.79
N ARG A 205 -1.19 -20.85 -9.79
CA ARG A 205 -2.41 -21.64 -9.97
C ARG A 205 -3.42 -20.91 -10.87
N LYS A 206 -4.32 -21.67 -11.48
CA LYS A 206 -5.42 -21.10 -12.27
C LYS A 206 -6.38 -20.32 -11.39
N SER A 207 -6.91 -19.21 -11.92
CA SER A 207 -7.97 -18.46 -11.27
C SER A 207 -9.26 -19.29 -11.20
N LEU A 208 -9.97 -19.16 -10.07
CA LEU A 208 -11.26 -19.79 -9.88
C LEU A 208 -12.35 -19.04 -10.68
N PRO A 209 -13.31 -19.73 -11.28
CA PRO A 209 -14.37 -19.09 -12.05
C PRO A 209 -15.28 -18.23 -11.17
N LYS A 210 -15.89 -17.21 -11.76
CA LYS A 210 -16.96 -16.42 -11.12
C LYS A 210 -18.22 -17.29 -11.03
N PRO A 211 -18.80 -17.48 -9.82
CA PRO A 211 -20.10 -18.15 -9.70
C PRO A 211 -21.21 -17.33 -10.37
N GLU A 212 -22.05 -17.99 -11.16
CA GLU A 212 -23.24 -17.37 -11.76
C GLU A 212 -24.40 -17.27 -10.76
N LYS A 213 -24.50 -18.25 -9.86
CA LYS A 213 -25.56 -18.35 -8.88
C LYS A 213 -25.01 -18.80 -7.53
N LEU A 214 -25.43 -18.15 -6.49
CA LEU A 214 -25.15 -18.50 -5.10
C LEU A 214 -26.42 -18.94 -4.36
N LEU A 215 -26.26 -19.37 -3.12
CA LEU A 215 -27.36 -19.58 -2.19
C LEU A 215 -27.99 -18.23 -1.80
N PRO A 216 -29.32 -18.17 -1.61
CA PRO A 216 -30.00 -16.95 -1.17
C PRO A 216 -29.64 -16.60 0.27
N LEU A 217 -29.94 -15.35 0.65
CA LEU A 217 -30.00 -14.96 2.06
C LEU A 217 -31.06 -15.75 2.81
N PRO A 218 -30.90 -15.99 4.13
CA PRO A 218 -31.96 -16.50 4.97
C PRO A 218 -33.12 -15.50 5.07
N ASP A 219 -34.36 -16.00 5.31
CA ASP A 219 -35.54 -15.16 5.47
C ASP A 219 -35.44 -14.20 6.67
N TYR A 220 -34.67 -14.59 7.66
CA TYR A 220 -34.35 -13.76 8.81
C TYR A 220 -32.85 -13.47 8.87
N THR A 221 -32.52 -12.19 9.02
CA THR A 221 -31.15 -11.72 9.26
C THR A 221 -31.17 -10.89 10.54
N PRO A 222 -30.34 -11.20 11.55
CA PRO A 222 -30.23 -10.39 12.76
C PRO A 222 -29.90 -8.92 12.44
N ASP A 223 -30.52 -7.99 13.15
CA ASP A 223 -30.29 -6.56 12.98
C ASP A 223 -28.88 -6.14 13.43
N GLN A 224 -28.46 -4.93 13.05
CA GLN A 224 -27.27 -4.29 13.59
C GLN A 224 -27.45 -4.06 15.09
N ALA A 225 -26.48 -4.48 15.91
CA ALA A 225 -26.48 -4.17 17.33
C ALA A 225 -26.38 -2.65 17.58
N GLY A 226 -27.18 -2.15 18.54
CA GLY A 226 -27.06 -0.76 18.99
C GLY A 226 -25.67 -0.45 19.56
N PRO A 227 -25.28 0.83 19.60
CA PRO A 227 -26.04 2.05 19.28
C PRO A 227 -26.02 2.44 17.79
N PHE A 228 -25.57 1.56 16.89
CA PHE A 228 -25.38 1.88 15.48
C PHE A 228 -26.60 1.55 14.62
N LYS A 229 -26.79 2.35 13.57
CA LYS A 229 -27.77 2.13 12.51
C LYS A 229 -27.07 2.19 11.15
N ILE A 230 -27.25 1.14 10.33
CA ILE A 230 -26.66 1.06 9.00
C ILE A 230 -27.64 1.69 8.00
N PRO A 231 -27.22 2.73 7.23
CA PRO A 231 -28.02 3.26 6.15
C PRO A 231 -28.20 2.26 5.01
N SER A 232 -29.26 2.43 4.23
CA SER A 232 -29.61 1.53 3.11
C SER A 232 -28.98 1.92 1.77
N SER A 233 -28.53 3.15 1.60
CA SER A 233 -27.90 3.64 0.37
C SER A 233 -26.37 3.71 0.49
N HIS A 234 -25.68 3.63 -0.65
CA HIS A 234 -24.22 3.82 -0.72
C HIS A 234 -23.82 5.21 -0.26
N GLU A 235 -24.56 6.21 -0.71
CA GLU A 235 -24.31 7.62 -0.44
C GLU A 235 -24.37 7.92 1.07
N ASP A 236 -25.39 7.39 1.75
CA ASP A 236 -25.56 7.60 3.17
C ASP A 236 -24.52 6.82 4.01
N VAL A 237 -24.13 5.61 3.58
CA VAL A 237 -23.02 4.86 4.19
C VAL A 237 -21.72 5.64 4.05
N LEU A 238 -21.44 6.19 2.87
CA LEU A 238 -20.26 7.01 2.64
C LEU A 238 -20.28 8.29 3.50
N ALA A 239 -21.41 8.98 3.56
CA ALA A 239 -21.58 10.15 4.41
C ALA A 239 -21.33 9.84 5.90
N ALA A 240 -21.87 8.72 6.40
CA ALA A 240 -21.63 8.27 7.77
C ALA A 240 -20.14 7.97 8.03
N LEU A 241 -19.43 7.37 7.07
CA LEU A 241 -17.99 7.11 7.19
C LEU A 241 -17.14 8.39 7.16
N GLN A 242 -17.56 9.41 6.41
CA GLN A 242 -16.79 10.65 6.23
C GLN A 242 -17.05 11.69 7.32
N LYS A 243 -18.27 11.76 7.86
CA LYS A 243 -18.68 12.75 8.88
C LYS A 243 -17.67 12.89 10.04
N PRO A 244 -17.20 11.83 10.72
CA PRO A 244 -16.26 12.00 11.83
C PRO A 244 -14.86 12.44 11.37
N LEU A 245 -14.51 12.23 10.09
CA LEU A 245 -13.20 12.57 9.53
C LEU A 245 -13.04 14.05 9.20
N GLU A 246 -14.10 14.83 9.21
CA GLU A 246 -14.06 16.29 9.07
C GLU A 246 -13.25 16.93 10.21
N LYS A 247 -13.27 16.33 11.39
CA LYS A 247 -12.47 16.75 12.52
C LYS A 247 -11.08 16.10 12.47
N GLN A 248 -10.11 16.80 11.89
CA GLN A 248 -8.75 16.33 11.87
C GLN A 248 -8.12 16.30 13.27
N PRO A 249 -7.35 15.26 13.62
CA PRO A 249 -6.70 15.15 14.94
C PRO A 249 -5.47 16.04 15.08
N ILE A 250 -4.93 16.50 13.98
CA ILE A 250 -3.74 17.37 13.88
C ILE A 250 -4.11 18.48 12.92
N ASP A 251 -3.58 19.65 13.19
CA ASP A 251 -3.78 20.84 12.35
C ASP A 251 -2.98 20.69 11.05
N VAL A 252 -3.52 19.86 10.14
CA VAL A 252 -3.02 19.75 8.77
C VAL A 252 -3.72 20.83 7.97
N GLN A 253 -2.97 21.84 7.57
CA GLN A 253 -3.49 22.89 6.71
C GLN A 253 -3.93 22.27 5.38
N GLU A 254 -5.11 22.61 4.90
CA GLU A 254 -5.49 22.21 3.55
C GLU A 254 -4.43 22.75 2.58
N PRO A 255 -3.83 21.87 1.75
CA PRO A 255 -2.90 22.32 0.72
C PRO A 255 -3.58 23.35 -0.16
N THR A 256 -2.81 24.30 -0.66
CA THR A 256 -3.30 25.29 -1.63
C THR A 256 -4.14 24.61 -2.69
N LYS A 257 -5.37 25.08 -2.92
CA LYS A 257 -6.27 24.49 -3.92
C LYS A 257 -5.54 24.40 -5.25
N LEU A 258 -5.47 23.19 -5.77
CA LEU A 258 -4.89 22.96 -7.09
C LEU A 258 -5.74 23.66 -8.14
N PRO A 259 -5.15 24.18 -9.21
CA PRO A 259 -5.89 24.64 -10.36
C PRO A 259 -6.80 23.54 -10.91
N ASN A 260 -7.96 23.93 -11.47
CA ASN A 260 -8.97 22.99 -11.97
C ASN A 260 -8.47 22.05 -13.08
N ASP A 261 -7.35 22.38 -13.71
CA ASP A 261 -6.71 21.60 -14.77
C ASP A 261 -5.79 20.47 -14.26
N VAL A 262 -5.44 20.48 -12.97
CA VAL A 262 -4.61 19.43 -12.37
C VAL A 262 -5.46 18.21 -12.07
N LYS A 263 -5.21 17.14 -12.81
CA LYS A 263 -5.88 15.86 -12.63
C LYS A 263 -5.07 14.96 -11.72
N SER A 264 -5.76 14.21 -10.86
CA SER A 264 -5.17 13.08 -10.15
C SER A 264 -4.46 12.15 -11.15
N ALA A 265 -3.40 11.46 -10.69
CA ALA A 265 -2.68 10.49 -11.50
C ALA A 265 -3.60 9.40 -12.09
N HIS A 266 -4.74 9.12 -11.45
CA HIS A 266 -5.81 8.24 -11.94
C HIS A 266 -7.07 8.45 -11.10
N PRO A 267 -8.26 8.54 -11.71
CA PRO A 267 -9.51 8.54 -10.95
C PRO A 267 -9.78 7.13 -10.42
N PHE A 268 -9.34 6.86 -9.18
CA PHE A 268 -9.56 5.58 -8.54
C PHE A 268 -11.02 5.42 -8.13
N ILE A 269 -11.66 4.39 -8.66
CA ILE A 269 -13.01 3.95 -8.29
C ILE A 269 -12.89 2.56 -7.68
N GLY A 270 -13.50 2.35 -6.51
CA GLY A 270 -13.46 1.06 -5.83
C GLY A 270 -14.24 -0.03 -6.56
N GLY A 271 -13.89 -1.29 -6.30
CA GLY A 271 -14.61 -2.46 -6.77
C GLY A 271 -13.90 -3.29 -7.84
N SER A 272 -14.35 -4.53 -7.97
CA SER A 272 -13.78 -5.54 -8.85
C SER A 272 -13.88 -5.14 -10.33
N LYS A 273 -15.02 -4.56 -10.72
CA LYS A 273 -15.25 -4.12 -12.08
C LYS A 273 -14.21 -3.10 -12.53
N ALA A 274 -14.02 -2.02 -11.76
CA ALA A 274 -13.04 -0.98 -12.08
C ALA A 274 -11.59 -1.51 -12.09
N GLY A 275 -11.26 -2.44 -11.19
CA GLY A 275 -9.96 -3.10 -11.18
C GLY A 275 -9.69 -3.90 -12.46
N HIS A 276 -10.67 -4.65 -12.96
CA HIS A 276 -10.56 -5.39 -14.22
C HIS A 276 -10.51 -4.48 -15.45
N GLU A 277 -11.29 -3.40 -15.48
CA GLU A 277 -11.24 -2.38 -16.52
C GLU A 277 -9.85 -1.72 -16.57
N ARG A 278 -9.23 -1.46 -15.42
CA ARG A 278 -7.85 -0.95 -15.35
C ARG A 278 -6.83 -1.94 -15.93
N VAL A 279 -6.92 -3.23 -15.59
CA VAL A 279 -6.04 -4.26 -16.19
C VAL A 279 -6.19 -4.31 -17.69
N GLN A 280 -7.44 -4.29 -18.17
CA GLN A 280 -7.74 -4.31 -19.60
C GLN A 280 -7.15 -3.08 -20.32
N HIS A 281 -7.40 -1.87 -19.80
CA HIS A 281 -6.84 -0.63 -20.35
C HIS A 281 -5.30 -0.68 -20.45
N LEU A 282 -4.62 -1.15 -19.41
CA LEU A 282 -3.16 -1.22 -19.40
C LEU A 282 -2.60 -2.20 -20.46
N ILE A 283 -3.33 -3.26 -20.75
CA ILE A 283 -2.98 -4.21 -21.81
C ILE A 283 -3.24 -3.59 -23.19
N GLU A 284 -4.44 -3.06 -23.42
CA GLU A 284 -4.87 -2.50 -24.69
C GLU A 284 -4.08 -1.27 -25.12
N SER A 285 -3.67 -0.43 -24.16
CA SER A 285 -2.85 0.77 -24.41
C SER A 285 -1.34 0.48 -24.59
N GLY A 286 -0.89 -0.78 -24.41
CA GLY A 286 0.54 -1.14 -24.43
C GLY A 286 1.30 -0.73 -23.16
N SER A 287 0.61 -0.18 -22.14
CA SER A 287 1.25 0.26 -20.91
C SER A 287 1.83 -0.89 -20.08
N MET A 288 1.27 -2.10 -20.19
CA MET A 288 1.86 -3.31 -19.59
C MET A 288 3.19 -3.69 -20.24
N THR A 289 3.31 -3.55 -21.55
CA THR A 289 4.54 -3.82 -22.31
C THR A 289 5.64 -2.82 -21.96
N SER A 290 5.30 -1.54 -21.86
CA SER A 290 6.26 -0.46 -21.53
C SER A 290 6.50 -0.30 -20.02
N TYR A 291 5.85 -1.09 -19.16
CA TYR A 291 5.86 -0.92 -17.71
C TYR A 291 7.28 -0.81 -17.11
N LYS A 292 8.23 -1.61 -17.59
CA LYS A 292 9.60 -1.57 -17.05
C LYS A 292 10.25 -0.20 -17.18
N ASP A 293 9.96 0.50 -18.26
CA ASP A 293 10.55 1.81 -18.57
C ASP A 293 9.77 2.95 -17.88
N THR A 294 8.45 2.80 -17.73
CA THR A 294 7.55 3.83 -17.20
C THR A 294 7.33 3.78 -15.69
N ARG A 295 7.63 2.67 -15.02
CA ARG A 295 7.32 2.41 -13.59
C ARG A 295 7.90 3.42 -12.59
N ASN A 296 8.93 4.14 -12.97
CA ASN A 296 9.57 5.17 -12.14
C ASN A 296 9.04 6.59 -12.40
N GLY A 297 8.14 6.75 -13.38
CA GLY A 297 7.52 8.04 -13.67
C GLY A 297 6.69 8.53 -12.49
N LEU A 298 6.73 9.85 -12.28
CA LEU A 298 6.02 10.51 -11.19
C LEU A 298 4.64 11.00 -11.63
N LEU A 299 4.54 11.59 -12.82
CA LEU A 299 3.34 12.21 -13.37
C LEU A 299 2.88 11.46 -14.63
N GLY A 300 1.63 11.05 -14.68
CA GLY A 300 1.03 10.38 -15.84
C GLY A 300 0.03 9.28 -15.47
N LEU A 301 -1.03 9.16 -16.27
CA LEU A 301 -2.12 8.18 -16.02
C LEU A 301 -1.61 6.74 -16.02
N ASP A 302 -0.73 6.40 -16.96
CA ASP A 302 -0.28 5.04 -17.22
C ASP A 302 1.16 4.77 -16.78
N PHE A 303 1.81 5.72 -16.11
CA PHE A 303 3.06 5.46 -15.41
C PHE A 303 2.77 4.61 -14.18
N SER A 304 3.42 3.44 -14.09
CA SER A 304 3.06 2.37 -13.17
C SER A 304 1.67 1.76 -13.47
N THR A 305 1.41 0.55 -12.98
CA THR A 305 0.10 -0.12 -13.19
C THR A 305 -1.02 0.51 -12.38
N LYS A 306 -0.71 1.07 -11.22
CA LYS A 306 -1.67 1.58 -10.22
C LYS A 306 -2.73 0.55 -9.77
N LEU A 307 -2.43 -0.76 -9.90
CA LEU A 307 -3.32 -1.85 -9.49
C LEU A 307 -3.35 -2.09 -7.98
N SER A 308 -2.43 -1.47 -7.24
CA SER A 308 -2.24 -1.69 -5.80
C SER A 308 -3.49 -1.47 -4.97
N ALA A 309 -4.34 -0.49 -5.30
CA ALA A 309 -5.56 -0.20 -4.57
C ALA A 309 -6.55 -1.39 -4.61
N TRP A 310 -6.82 -1.93 -5.79
CA TRP A 310 -7.72 -3.08 -5.95
C TRP A 310 -7.12 -4.38 -5.41
N LEU A 311 -5.79 -4.55 -5.53
CA LEU A 311 -5.09 -5.68 -4.93
C LEU A 311 -5.09 -5.63 -3.39
N ALA A 312 -5.04 -4.44 -2.78
CA ALA A 312 -5.04 -4.27 -1.33
C ALA A 312 -6.36 -4.72 -0.69
N LEU A 313 -7.50 -4.41 -1.32
CA LEU A 313 -8.83 -4.81 -0.86
C LEU A 313 -9.28 -6.17 -1.42
N GLY A 314 -8.45 -6.81 -2.26
CA GLY A 314 -8.81 -8.08 -2.90
C GLY A 314 -9.96 -7.96 -3.90
N CYS A 315 -10.22 -6.78 -4.47
CA CYS A 315 -11.15 -6.57 -5.56
C CYS A 315 -10.72 -7.33 -6.83
N ILE A 316 -9.40 -7.44 -7.02
CA ILE A 316 -8.76 -8.34 -7.99
C ILE A 316 -7.67 -9.13 -7.29
N SER A 317 -7.34 -10.30 -7.81
CA SER A 317 -6.22 -11.12 -7.33
C SER A 317 -4.98 -10.95 -8.21
N ALA A 318 -3.81 -11.22 -7.64
CA ALA A 318 -2.55 -11.23 -8.39
C ALA A 318 -2.57 -12.28 -9.52
N ARG A 319 -3.25 -13.41 -9.31
CA ARG A 319 -3.40 -14.47 -10.32
C ARG A 319 -4.28 -14.04 -11.48
N GLN A 320 -5.36 -13.29 -11.23
CA GLN A 320 -6.19 -12.73 -12.30
C GLN A 320 -5.39 -11.77 -13.19
N VAL A 321 -4.53 -10.93 -12.61
CA VAL A 321 -3.61 -10.08 -13.39
C VAL A 321 -2.66 -10.94 -14.22
N HIS A 322 -2.04 -11.95 -13.61
CA HIS A 322 -1.13 -12.87 -14.30
C HIS A 322 -1.78 -13.56 -15.49
N TRP A 323 -2.97 -14.15 -15.31
CA TRP A 323 -3.61 -14.91 -16.38
C TRP A 323 -4.11 -14.02 -17.52
N LYS A 324 -4.48 -12.78 -17.23
CA LYS A 324 -4.76 -11.77 -18.27
C LYS A 324 -3.51 -11.45 -19.10
N LEU A 325 -2.36 -11.28 -18.46
CA LEU A 325 -1.07 -11.09 -19.15
C LEU A 325 -0.68 -12.33 -19.94
N TYR A 326 -0.86 -13.52 -19.37
CA TYR A 326 -0.57 -14.79 -20.05
C TYR A 326 -1.41 -14.97 -21.33
N ASP A 327 -2.70 -14.66 -21.27
CA ASP A 327 -3.58 -14.73 -22.43
C ASP A 327 -3.17 -13.74 -23.52
N PHE A 328 -2.84 -12.50 -23.14
CA PHE A 328 -2.30 -11.48 -24.05
C PHE A 328 -1.00 -11.95 -24.74
N GLU A 329 -0.05 -12.44 -23.99
CA GLU A 329 1.25 -12.92 -24.49
C GLU A 329 1.13 -14.12 -25.44
N ASN A 330 0.10 -14.96 -25.26
CA ASN A 330 -0.14 -16.14 -26.11
C ASN A 330 -1.19 -15.92 -27.20
N GLY A 331 -1.64 -14.68 -27.40
CA GLY A 331 -2.64 -14.37 -28.42
C GLY A 331 -4.01 -15.00 -28.14
N LYS A 332 -4.39 -15.12 -26.87
CA LYS A 332 -5.65 -15.73 -26.43
C LYS A 332 -6.64 -14.69 -25.95
N GLY A 333 -7.89 -14.85 -26.35
CA GLY A 333 -8.97 -13.96 -25.94
C GLY A 333 -8.95 -12.59 -26.64
N PRO A 334 -9.96 -11.75 -26.37
CA PRO A 334 -10.16 -10.48 -27.08
C PRO A 334 -9.32 -9.33 -26.54
N CYS A 335 -8.81 -9.42 -25.32
CA CYS A 335 -8.11 -8.31 -24.66
C CYS A 335 -6.75 -8.06 -25.30
N GLY A 336 -6.56 -6.85 -25.82
CA GLY A 336 -5.28 -6.42 -26.39
C GLY A 336 -5.00 -6.90 -27.82
N GLN A 337 -5.98 -7.43 -28.55
CA GLN A 337 -5.78 -7.91 -29.94
C GLN A 337 -5.21 -6.84 -30.88
N ALA A 338 -5.53 -5.57 -30.66
CA ALA A 338 -5.00 -4.45 -31.45
C ALA A 338 -3.62 -3.93 -30.97
N ALA A 339 -3.14 -4.41 -29.84
CA ALA A 339 -1.84 -3.99 -29.32
C ALA A 339 -0.70 -4.70 -30.06
N GLU A 340 0.40 -3.96 -30.30
CA GLU A 340 1.52 -4.44 -31.10
C GLU A 340 2.10 -5.78 -30.62
N ASP A 341 2.16 -6.00 -29.29
CA ASP A 341 2.80 -7.19 -28.69
C ASP A 341 1.85 -8.37 -28.44
N TYR A 342 0.61 -8.30 -28.92
CA TYR A 342 -0.35 -9.40 -28.77
C TYR A 342 0.16 -10.68 -29.44
N GLY A 343 0.22 -11.75 -28.67
CA GLY A 343 0.65 -13.08 -29.15
C GLY A 343 2.16 -13.23 -29.37
N LYS A 344 2.98 -12.23 -29.01
CA LYS A 344 4.45 -12.27 -29.20
C LYS A 344 5.25 -12.86 -28.03
N GLY A 345 4.56 -13.39 -27.02
CA GLY A 345 5.21 -13.96 -25.83
C GLY A 345 5.47 -12.93 -24.72
N GLU A 346 6.16 -13.40 -23.67
CA GLU A 346 6.56 -12.55 -22.55
C GLU A 346 7.57 -11.48 -22.97
N ASN A 347 7.31 -10.25 -22.55
CA ASN A 347 8.23 -9.12 -22.77
C ASN A 347 8.77 -8.55 -21.44
N LYS A 348 9.69 -7.58 -21.54
CA LYS A 348 10.34 -6.97 -20.35
C LYS A 348 9.34 -6.27 -19.41
N GLY A 349 8.27 -5.71 -19.96
CA GLY A 349 7.23 -5.02 -19.19
C GLY A 349 6.36 -6.00 -18.42
N THR A 350 5.80 -7.00 -19.11
CA THR A 350 4.94 -8.00 -18.46
C THR A 350 5.69 -8.83 -17.43
N ALA A 351 6.95 -9.20 -17.70
CA ALA A 351 7.83 -9.83 -16.71
C ALA A 351 8.07 -8.94 -15.48
N ALA A 352 8.24 -7.62 -15.68
CA ALA A 352 8.42 -6.69 -14.58
C ALA A 352 7.14 -6.51 -13.74
N VAL A 353 5.94 -6.60 -14.33
CA VAL A 353 4.69 -6.61 -13.56
C VAL A 353 4.62 -7.86 -12.66
N ARG A 354 4.94 -9.05 -13.17
CA ARG A 354 5.01 -10.30 -12.37
C ARG A 354 6.00 -10.17 -11.20
N PHE A 355 7.11 -9.50 -11.43
CA PHE A 355 8.10 -9.24 -10.40
C PHE A 355 7.55 -8.39 -9.24
N GLU A 356 6.72 -7.37 -9.52
CA GLU A 356 6.08 -6.56 -8.48
C GLU A 356 4.98 -7.34 -7.74
N LEU A 357 4.24 -8.22 -8.42
CA LEU A 357 3.28 -9.10 -7.74
C LEU A 357 3.99 -10.03 -6.75
N LEU A 358 5.17 -10.53 -7.11
CA LEU A 358 5.99 -11.35 -6.22
C LEU A 358 6.55 -10.57 -5.03
N TRP A 359 6.91 -9.29 -5.21
CA TRP A 359 7.29 -8.41 -4.10
C TRP A 359 6.16 -8.27 -3.08
N ARG A 360 4.93 -8.12 -3.54
CA ARG A 360 3.75 -8.06 -2.67
C ARG A 360 3.59 -9.34 -1.86
N ASP A 361 3.74 -10.51 -2.46
CA ASP A 361 3.72 -11.80 -1.76
C ASP A 361 4.82 -11.87 -0.70
N TYR A 362 6.04 -11.49 -1.06
CA TYR A 362 7.17 -11.49 -0.14
C TYR A 362 6.92 -10.60 1.09
N MET A 363 6.36 -9.40 0.93
CA MET A 363 6.02 -8.52 2.06
C MET A 363 4.98 -9.17 2.98
N ARG A 364 3.99 -9.86 2.44
CA ARG A 364 2.98 -10.60 3.22
C ARG A 364 3.62 -11.78 3.98
N LEU A 365 4.50 -12.52 3.33
CA LEU A 365 5.24 -13.61 3.96
C LEU A 365 6.20 -13.11 5.06
N CYS A 366 6.83 -11.94 4.88
CA CYS A 366 7.60 -11.28 5.93
C CYS A 366 6.72 -10.94 7.15
N THR A 367 5.52 -10.44 6.92
CA THR A 367 4.56 -10.17 8.00
C THR A 367 4.19 -11.45 8.75
N ARG A 368 3.95 -12.56 8.05
CA ARG A 368 3.74 -13.90 8.64
C ARG A 368 4.94 -14.34 9.47
N LYS A 369 6.17 -14.13 8.97
CA LYS A 369 7.41 -14.52 9.65
C LYS A 369 7.66 -13.73 10.92
N PHE A 370 7.49 -12.42 10.88
CA PHE A 370 7.92 -11.50 11.92
C PHE A 370 6.79 -11.01 12.84
N GLY A 371 5.54 -11.20 12.43
CA GLY A 371 4.36 -10.87 13.24
C GLY A 371 4.34 -9.43 13.72
N VAL A 372 4.14 -9.24 15.02
CA VAL A 372 4.02 -7.93 15.68
C VAL A 372 5.27 -7.03 15.51
N ARG A 373 6.44 -7.60 15.19
CA ARG A 373 7.65 -6.82 14.93
C ARG A 373 7.52 -5.89 13.72
N LEU A 374 6.52 -6.10 12.89
CA LEU A 374 6.14 -5.16 11.83
C LEU A 374 5.93 -3.73 12.34
N PHE A 375 5.48 -3.56 13.60
CA PHE A 375 5.13 -2.27 14.20
C PHE A 375 6.17 -1.75 15.22
N PHE A 376 7.25 -2.48 15.46
CA PHE A 376 8.26 -2.09 16.42
C PHE A 376 9.27 -1.13 15.80
N ILE A 377 9.73 -0.13 16.58
CA ILE A 377 10.70 0.86 16.11
C ILE A 377 12.01 0.23 15.64
N ASP A 378 12.43 -0.85 16.28
CA ASP A 378 13.61 -1.66 15.95
C ASP A 378 13.38 -2.66 14.79
N GLY A 379 12.16 -2.74 14.30
CA GLY A 379 11.76 -3.48 13.11
C GLY A 379 12.03 -4.98 13.14
N TYR A 380 12.09 -5.58 11.98
CA TYR A 380 12.36 -7.02 11.81
C TYR A 380 13.72 -7.45 12.34
N ARG A 381 14.74 -6.58 12.25
CA ARG A 381 16.10 -6.88 12.68
C ARG A 381 16.28 -6.89 14.19
N GLY A 382 15.41 -6.19 14.93
CA GLY A 382 15.59 -6.00 16.36
C GLY A 382 16.82 -5.14 16.66
N ASP A 383 17.01 -4.07 15.89
CA ASP A 383 18.14 -3.14 16.06
C ASP A 383 18.05 -2.45 17.42
N ALA A 384 18.89 -2.86 18.36
CA ALA A 384 18.89 -2.33 19.73
C ALA A 384 19.15 -0.81 19.80
N ASP A 385 19.83 -0.25 18.80
CA ASP A 385 20.13 1.17 18.72
C ASP A 385 19.02 2.01 18.06
N ALA A 386 17.98 1.37 17.50
CA ALA A 386 16.91 2.06 16.78
C ALA A 386 16.22 3.13 17.64
N THR A 387 16.02 2.89 18.93
CA THR A 387 15.42 3.87 19.84
C THR A 387 16.29 5.11 20.09
N ASN A 388 17.62 4.98 19.93
CA ASN A 388 18.55 6.09 20.03
C ASN A 388 18.75 6.81 18.69
N LYS A 389 18.46 6.13 17.60
CA LYS A 389 18.62 6.60 16.22
C LYS A 389 17.51 7.55 15.80
N PHE A 390 16.28 7.28 16.22
CA PHE A 390 15.11 8.05 15.80
C PHE A 390 14.64 9.00 16.90
N ILE A 391 14.32 10.23 16.49
CA ILE A 391 13.63 11.23 17.30
C ILE A 391 12.18 10.77 17.46
N SER A 392 11.71 10.69 18.70
CA SER A 392 10.32 10.29 18.99
C SER A 392 9.31 11.28 18.41
N SER A 393 8.14 10.75 18.00
CA SER A 393 7.03 11.59 17.55
C SER A 393 6.58 12.56 18.67
N PRO A 394 6.31 13.84 18.35
CA PRO A 394 5.81 14.82 19.32
C PRO A 394 4.37 14.52 19.79
N TYR A 395 3.68 13.61 19.13
CA TYR A 395 2.30 13.23 19.42
C TYR A 395 2.19 11.97 20.30
N THR A 396 3.29 11.30 20.56
CA THR A 396 3.30 10.10 21.40
C THR A 396 3.24 10.50 22.87
N HIS A 397 2.21 10.13 23.59
CA HIS A 397 2.16 10.21 25.05
C HIS A 397 3.09 9.14 25.65
N SER A 398 4.40 9.27 25.45
CA SER A 398 5.37 8.35 26.02
C SER A 398 5.63 8.72 27.47
N THR A 399 5.17 7.86 28.39
CA THR A 399 5.54 7.88 29.80
C THR A 399 7.02 7.49 30.04
N ASN A 400 7.75 7.12 28.99
CA ASN A 400 9.15 6.73 29.09
C ASN A 400 10.08 7.94 29.06
N LYS A 401 10.34 8.50 30.24
CA LYS A 401 11.33 9.56 30.53
C LYS A 401 12.80 9.21 30.17
N LYS A 402 13.07 8.06 29.53
CA LYS A 402 14.45 7.61 29.22
C LYS A 402 15.00 8.09 27.88
N ASN A 403 14.20 8.64 26.97
CA ASN A 403 14.71 9.21 25.70
C ASN A 403 15.11 10.68 25.90
N LYS A 404 16.15 10.89 26.72
CA LYS A 404 16.80 12.18 26.90
C LYS A 404 17.90 12.42 25.85
N LYS A 405 17.62 12.42 24.57
CA LYS A 405 18.27 13.40 23.71
C LYS A 405 17.35 14.60 23.71
N GLY A 406 17.84 15.74 24.24
CA GLY A 406 17.09 16.98 24.34
C GLY A 406 16.58 17.46 22.99
N VAL A 407 15.47 16.88 22.59
CA VAL A 407 14.72 17.32 21.44
C VAL A 407 13.85 18.44 21.98
N ASP A 408 14.05 19.62 21.45
CA ASP A 408 13.10 20.72 21.55
C ASP A 408 11.79 20.20 20.91
N ASP A 409 10.82 19.88 21.76
CA ASP A 409 9.56 19.24 21.38
C ASP A 409 8.81 20.11 20.36
N GLU A 410 8.97 21.43 20.45
CA GLU A 410 8.34 22.40 19.56
C GLU A 410 9.00 22.42 18.16
N ASN A 411 10.34 22.38 18.09
CA ASN A 411 11.03 22.33 16.79
C ASN A 411 10.74 21.00 16.05
N THR A 412 10.65 19.89 16.79
CA THR A 412 10.27 18.60 16.22
C THR A 412 8.83 18.64 15.74
N ARG A 413 7.90 19.20 16.52
CA ARG A 413 6.50 19.38 16.13
C ARG A 413 6.39 20.18 14.84
N ARG A 414 7.03 21.34 14.77
CA ARG A 414 7.05 22.19 13.59
C ARG A 414 7.65 21.48 12.36
N ALA A 415 8.72 20.70 12.52
CA ALA A 415 9.31 19.94 11.44
C ALA A 415 8.36 18.86 10.93
N VAL A 416 7.65 18.15 11.82
CA VAL A 416 6.64 17.17 11.45
C VAL A 416 5.47 17.84 10.74
N GLU A 417 4.91 18.93 11.26
CA GLU A 417 3.80 19.66 10.64
C GLU A 417 4.17 20.12 9.23
N ARG A 418 5.35 20.69 9.05
CA ARG A 418 5.84 21.08 7.71
C ARG A 418 6.04 19.88 6.78
N PHE A 419 6.50 18.75 7.30
CA PHE A 419 6.62 17.52 6.52
C PHE A 419 5.23 17.01 6.07
N LEU A 420 4.24 16.95 6.96
CA LEU A 420 2.89 16.51 6.64
C LEU A 420 2.19 17.44 5.65
N ASN A 421 2.40 18.76 5.79
CA ASN A 421 1.80 19.80 4.94
C ASN A 421 2.52 19.98 3.59
N GLY A 422 3.61 19.24 3.31
CA GLY A 422 4.37 19.41 2.07
C GLY A 422 4.94 20.83 1.94
N THR A 423 5.57 21.33 3.02
CA THR A 423 6.24 22.64 3.10
C THR A 423 7.64 22.51 3.68
N THR A 424 8.35 21.46 3.32
CA THR A 424 9.71 21.18 3.80
C THR A 424 10.78 22.06 3.14
N GLY A 425 10.49 22.60 1.96
CA GLY A 425 11.44 23.31 1.10
C GLY A 425 12.26 22.39 0.20
N THR A 426 11.86 21.12 0.09
CA THR A 426 12.41 20.13 -0.85
C THR A 426 11.32 19.71 -1.83
N GLY A 427 11.36 20.25 -3.05
CA GLY A 427 10.25 20.20 -4.01
C GLY A 427 9.66 18.82 -4.23
N LEU A 428 10.48 17.77 -4.42
CA LEU A 428 9.99 16.40 -4.61
C LEU A 428 9.24 15.86 -3.39
N ILE A 429 9.68 16.21 -2.18
CA ILE A 429 9.03 15.78 -0.93
C ILE A 429 7.70 16.52 -0.75
N ASP A 430 7.72 17.84 -0.97
CA ASP A 430 6.54 18.69 -0.85
C ASP A 430 5.46 18.27 -1.85
N ALA A 431 5.84 18.07 -3.10
CA ALA A 431 4.93 17.57 -4.14
C ALA A 431 4.34 16.21 -3.78
N SER A 432 5.15 15.28 -3.27
CA SER A 432 4.71 13.93 -2.92
C SER A 432 3.73 13.90 -1.75
N GLN A 433 3.94 14.75 -0.74
CA GLN A 433 3.04 14.86 0.40
C GLN A 433 1.70 15.52 0.00
N ARG A 434 1.74 16.55 -0.83
CA ARG A 434 0.52 17.20 -1.33
C ARG A 434 -0.28 16.30 -2.27
N GLU A 435 0.38 15.55 -3.17
CA GLU A 435 -0.29 14.53 -3.99
C GLU A 435 -1.00 13.49 -3.12
N LEU A 436 -0.30 12.95 -2.11
CA LEU A 436 -0.85 11.98 -1.18
C LEU A 436 -2.10 12.52 -0.48
N TRP A 437 -2.03 13.72 0.08
CA TRP A 437 -3.14 14.34 0.80
C TRP A 437 -4.35 14.59 -0.08
N LEU A 438 -4.13 15.09 -1.31
CA LEU A 438 -5.21 15.49 -2.22
C LEU A 438 -5.85 14.32 -2.99
N THR A 439 -5.13 13.20 -3.14
CA THR A 439 -5.59 12.10 -4.00
C THR A 439 -5.68 10.74 -3.32
N GLY A 440 -5.06 10.59 -2.16
CA GLY A 440 -4.92 9.30 -1.49
C GLY A 440 -3.92 8.36 -2.17
N TRP A 441 -3.09 8.87 -3.09
CA TRP A 441 -2.11 8.04 -3.80
C TRP A 441 -0.86 8.84 -4.15
N THR A 442 0.27 8.16 -4.23
CA THR A 442 1.51 8.69 -4.79
C THR A 442 2.39 7.56 -5.32
N SER A 443 3.31 7.86 -6.24
CA SER A 443 4.12 6.84 -6.91
C SER A 443 5.09 6.14 -5.94
N ASN A 444 5.47 4.88 -6.23
CA ASN A 444 6.44 4.15 -5.42
C ASN A 444 7.78 4.92 -5.29
N ARG A 445 8.20 5.61 -6.35
CA ARG A 445 9.43 6.42 -6.33
C ARG A 445 9.33 7.58 -5.34
N ALA A 446 8.18 8.26 -5.31
CA ALA A 446 7.90 9.31 -4.35
C ALA A 446 7.91 8.78 -2.92
N ARG A 447 7.21 7.66 -2.65
CA ARG A 447 7.15 7.01 -1.32
C ARG A 447 8.54 6.70 -0.76
N GLN A 448 9.44 6.16 -1.58
CA GLN A 448 10.81 5.86 -1.18
C GLN A 448 11.59 7.12 -0.76
N ASN A 449 11.43 8.21 -1.50
CA ASN A 449 12.07 9.48 -1.17
C ASN A 449 11.51 10.10 0.11
N VAL A 450 10.20 10.09 0.28
CA VAL A 450 9.51 10.59 1.49
C VAL A 450 9.93 9.80 2.72
N ALA A 451 9.96 8.46 2.62
CA ALA A 451 10.37 7.61 3.74
C ALA A 451 11.85 7.82 4.12
N SER A 452 12.73 7.97 3.13
CA SER A 452 14.14 8.31 3.37
C SER A 452 14.30 9.71 3.95
N TYR A 453 13.50 10.67 3.51
CA TYR A 453 13.57 12.03 4.01
C TYR A 453 13.19 12.08 5.50
N LEU A 454 12.06 11.50 5.89
CA LEU A 454 11.63 11.46 7.28
C LEU A 454 12.65 10.72 8.18
N SER A 455 13.01 9.50 7.80
CA SER A 455 13.77 8.61 8.68
C SER A 455 15.29 8.82 8.66
N LYS A 456 15.86 9.26 7.51
CA LYS A 456 17.32 9.39 7.34
C LYS A 456 17.81 10.84 7.34
N HIS A 457 17.02 11.76 6.78
CA HIS A 457 17.41 13.17 6.73
C HIS A 457 16.91 13.92 7.98
N LEU A 458 15.64 13.74 8.37
CA LEU A 458 15.12 14.35 9.59
C LEU A 458 15.42 13.52 10.85
N GLY A 459 15.72 12.23 10.70
CA GLY A 459 15.95 11.33 11.84
C GLY A 459 14.72 11.08 12.72
N ILE A 460 13.51 11.35 12.20
CA ILE A 460 12.25 11.18 12.93
C ILE A 460 11.79 9.72 12.84
N ASP A 461 11.08 9.26 13.88
CA ASP A 461 10.49 7.93 13.96
C ASP A 461 9.71 7.59 12.68
N TRP A 462 10.20 6.61 11.94
CA TRP A 462 9.64 6.17 10.67
C TRP A 462 8.18 5.71 10.77
N ARG A 463 7.75 5.27 11.97
CA ARG A 463 6.37 4.81 12.19
C ARG A 463 5.36 5.94 12.04
N LEU A 464 5.74 7.18 12.34
CA LEU A 464 4.93 8.36 12.07
C LEU A 464 4.53 8.43 10.59
N GLY A 465 5.49 8.25 9.70
CA GLY A 465 5.23 8.23 8.26
C GLY A 465 4.42 7.02 7.81
N ALA A 466 4.67 5.83 8.41
CA ALA A 466 3.89 4.64 8.13
C ALA A 466 2.40 4.83 8.50
N GLU A 467 2.10 5.43 9.64
CA GLU A 467 0.74 5.75 10.09
C GLU A 467 0.09 6.86 9.25
N TRP A 468 0.86 7.86 8.82
CA TRP A 468 0.38 8.89 7.90
C TRP A 468 -0.04 8.29 6.55
N TYR A 469 0.74 7.32 6.05
CA TYR A 469 0.42 6.58 4.84
C TYR A 469 -0.72 5.58 5.06
N GLU A 470 -0.83 4.97 6.24
CA GLU A 470 -2.00 4.16 6.62
C GLU A 470 -3.29 4.96 6.53
N MET A 471 -3.30 6.21 7.04
CA MET A 471 -4.46 7.09 6.97
C MET A 471 -4.84 7.41 5.51
N ASN A 472 -3.88 7.84 4.71
CA ASN A 472 -4.17 8.49 3.44
C ASN A 472 -4.26 7.54 2.25
N LEU A 473 -3.44 6.46 2.20
CA LEU A 473 -3.33 5.64 1.01
C LEU A 473 -4.56 4.78 0.74
N ILE A 474 -5.17 4.95 -0.43
CA ILE A 474 -6.26 4.08 -0.92
C ILE A 474 -5.79 2.63 -1.13
N ASP A 475 -4.49 2.45 -1.39
CA ASP A 475 -3.85 1.15 -1.59
C ASP A 475 -3.15 0.62 -0.34
N TYR A 476 -3.55 1.10 0.84
CA TYR A 476 -2.98 0.61 2.08
C TYR A 476 -3.14 -0.91 2.24
N ASP A 477 -2.01 -1.58 2.30
CA ASP A 477 -1.85 -2.97 2.71
C ASP A 477 -0.86 -2.98 3.88
N VAL A 478 -1.25 -3.58 4.99
CA VAL A 478 -0.45 -3.55 6.23
C VAL A 478 0.97 -4.07 6.01
N SER A 479 1.10 -5.17 5.26
CA SER A 479 2.40 -5.79 4.99
C SER A 479 3.29 -4.93 4.11
N SER A 480 2.71 -4.43 3.02
CA SER A 480 3.44 -3.61 2.04
C SER A 480 3.80 -2.24 2.61
N ASN A 481 2.86 -1.56 3.29
CA ASN A 481 3.12 -0.23 3.85
C ASN A 481 4.20 -0.28 4.94
N TRP A 482 3.95 -1.02 6.01
CA TRP A 482 4.85 -1.07 7.16
C TRP A 482 6.19 -1.73 6.82
N GLY A 483 6.17 -2.78 5.99
CA GLY A 483 7.39 -3.46 5.53
C GLY A 483 8.30 -2.55 4.68
N ASN A 484 7.74 -1.74 3.78
CA ASN A 484 8.51 -0.79 2.97
C ASN A 484 9.04 0.39 3.79
N TRP A 485 8.30 0.88 4.79
CA TRP A 485 8.80 1.89 5.71
C TRP A 485 9.99 1.37 6.51
N GLN A 486 9.92 0.15 7.06
CA GLN A 486 11.06 -0.51 7.72
C GLN A 486 12.25 -0.69 6.76
N TYR A 487 11.97 -1.11 5.52
CA TYR A 487 12.98 -1.33 4.49
C TYR A 487 13.80 -0.06 4.24
N VAL A 488 13.14 1.08 4.05
CA VAL A 488 13.81 2.37 3.82
C VAL A 488 14.44 2.92 5.11
N ALA A 489 13.79 2.77 6.25
CA ALA A 489 14.34 3.18 7.56
C ALA A 489 15.61 2.40 7.97
N GLY A 490 15.87 1.25 7.35
CA GLY A 490 17.06 0.42 7.58
C GLY A 490 16.92 -0.55 8.75
N VAL A 491 15.72 -0.73 9.29
CA VAL A 491 15.38 -1.68 10.36
C VAL A 491 14.68 -2.95 9.84
N GLY A 492 14.36 -2.99 8.54
CA GLY A 492 13.72 -4.11 7.86
C GLY A 492 14.70 -4.97 7.07
N ASN A 493 14.20 -5.68 6.05
CA ASN A 493 14.92 -6.68 5.27
C ASN A 493 15.82 -6.11 4.15
N ASP A 494 16.08 -4.79 4.11
CA ASP A 494 17.03 -4.23 3.14
C ASP A 494 18.46 -4.71 3.45
N PRO A 495 19.13 -5.43 2.54
CA PRO A 495 20.50 -5.85 2.75
C PRO A 495 21.50 -4.69 2.87
N ARG A 496 21.14 -3.50 2.38
CA ARG A 496 21.95 -2.27 2.50
C ARG A 496 21.77 -1.57 3.84
N GLY A 497 20.65 -1.84 4.53
CA GLY A 497 20.34 -1.23 5.83
C GLY A 497 20.44 0.29 5.79
N ASP A 498 21.25 0.84 6.70
CA ASP A 498 21.43 2.29 6.84
C ASP A 498 22.16 2.95 5.68
N ALA A 499 22.91 2.20 4.89
CA ALA A 499 23.61 2.75 3.73
C ALA A 499 22.68 3.19 2.58
N ARG A 500 21.40 2.77 2.62
CA ARG A 500 20.41 3.21 1.64
C ARG A 500 19.83 4.56 2.03
N VAL A 501 20.38 5.63 1.46
CA VAL A 501 19.86 6.99 1.57
C VAL A 501 19.51 7.50 0.19
N PHE A 502 18.26 7.95 0.02
CA PHE A 502 17.83 8.60 -1.22
C PHE A 502 18.08 10.10 -1.11
N ASN A 503 18.79 10.67 -2.07
CA ASN A 503 18.91 12.11 -2.22
C ASN A 503 17.71 12.63 -3.04
N PRO A 504 16.73 13.32 -2.45
CA PRO A 504 15.50 13.69 -3.16
C PRO A 504 15.74 14.70 -4.28
N VAL A 505 16.78 15.52 -4.20
CA VAL A 505 17.14 16.46 -5.28
C VAL A 505 17.70 15.70 -6.47
N LYS A 506 18.60 14.72 -6.25
CA LYS A 506 19.08 13.85 -7.31
C LYS A 506 17.95 13.05 -7.94
N GLN A 507 17.04 12.53 -7.12
CA GLN A 507 15.90 11.76 -7.62
C GLN A 507 14.93 12.63 -8.43
N ALA A 508 14.73 13.89 -8.05
CA ALA A 508 13.97 14.85 -8.84
C ALA A 508 14.63 15.07 -10.21
N VAL A 509 15.93 15.33 -10.25
CA VAL A 509 16.68 15.47 -11.52
C VAL A 509 16.59 14.21 -12.40
N ASP A 510 16.57 13.01 -11.80
CA ASP A 510 16.54 11.75 -12.53
C ASP A 510 15.13 11.38 -13.04
N TYR A 511 14.05 11.76 -12.35
CA TYR A 511 12.67 11.27 -12.60
C TYR A 511 11.63 12.37 -12.86
N ASP A 512 11.94 13.62 -12.57
CA ASP A 512 11.15 14.81 -12.88
C ASP A 512 11.98 15.80 -13.68
N THR A 513 12.49 15.33 -14.82
CA THR A 513 13.55 15.99 -15.60
C THR A 513 13.23 17.43 -16.00
N ASN A 514 11.95 17.78 -16.11
CA ASN A 514 11.45 19.12 -16.45
C ASN A 514 10.81 19.83 -15.26
N GLY A 515 10.80 19.23 -14.07
CA GLY A 515 10.16 19.78 -12.88
C GLY A 515 8.63 19.81 -12.93
N GLU A 516 8.01 19.09 -13.87
CA GLU A 516 6.56 19.12 -14.07
C GLU A 516 5.78 18.54 -12.89
N TYR A 517 6.30 17.49 -12.27
CA TYR A 517 5.68 16.90 -11.09
C TYR A 517 5.67 17.88 -9.91
N VAL A 518 6.82 18.50 -9.63
CA VAL A 518 6.91 19.49 -8.56
C VAL A 518 6.03 20.70 -8.87
N ARG A 519 6.08 21.23 -10.08
CA ARG A 519 5.24 22.38 -10.49
C ARG A 519 3.74 22.09 -10.43
N THR A 520 3.35 20.83 -10.67
CA THR A 520 1.96 20.40 -10.57
C THR A 520 1.46 20.44 -9.14
N TRP A 521 2.21 19.89 -8.20
CA TRP A 521 1.77 19.70 -6.82
C TRP A 521 2.23 20.81 -5.86
N VAL A 522 3.16 21.68 -6.30
CA VAL A 522 3.60 22.88 -5.58
C VAL A 522 3.37 24.08 -6.47
N PRO A 523 2.11 24.54 -6.58
CA PRO A 523 1.71 25.58 -7.55
C PRO A 523 2.46 26.90 -7.35
N GLU A 524 2.95 27.18 -6.16
CA GLU A 524 3.79 28.35 -5.86
C GLU A 524 5.09 28.36 -6.70
N LEU A 525 5.58 27.17 -7.10
CA LEU A 525 6.80 27.04 -7.89
C LEU A 525 6.54 26.87 -9.41
N ARG A 526 5.31 26.99 -9.86
CA ARG A 526 4.88 26.73 -11.23
C ARG A 526 5.63 27.56 -12.26
N ASP A 527 5.83 28.83 -11.97
CA ASP A 527 6.41 29.81 -12.90
C ASP A 527 7.91 30.05 -12.69
N VAL A 528 8.55 29.24 -11.83
CA VAL A 528 10.01 29.29 -11.65
C VAL A 528 10.70 28.97 -12.97
N GLY A 529 11.49 29.93 -13.46
CA GLY A 529 12.24 29.83 -14.73
C GLY A 529 11.38 30.00 -15.99
N ARG A 530 10.05 30.25 -15.86
CA ARG A 530 9.12 30.53 -16.95
C ARG A 530 8.79 32.03 -16.92
N GLY A 531 9.27 32.78 -17.91
CA GLY A 531 8.85 34.18 -18.05
C GLY A 531 9.91 35.21 -17.72
N GLY A 532 10.88 35.40 -18.62
CA GLY A 532 11.55 36.67 -18.89
C GLY A 532 11.19 37.12 -20.29
N GLU A 533 10.81 38.38 -20.49
CA GLU A 533 10.70 38.99 -21.80
C GLU A 533 12.06 38.86 -22.50
N GLY A 534 12.20 37.87 -23.39
CA GLY A 534 13.47 37.65 -24.15
C GLY A 534 13.72 36.21 -24.56
N GLY A 535 12.99 35.20 -24.10
CA GLY A 535 13.18 33.80 -24.45
C GLY A 535 12.20 33.31 -25.50
N GLY A 536 12.42 33.61 -26.76
CA GLY A 536 11.70 32.97 -27.86
C GLY A 536 11.98 31.47 -27.90
N GLY A 537 10.92 30.68 -27.91
CA GLY A 537 10.78 29.37 -28.48
C GLY A 537 11.83 28.29 -28.19
N GLY A 538 11.52 27.25 -27.43
CA GLY A 538 12.03 25.92 -27.63
C GLY A 538 13.26 25.47 -26.84
N GLY A 539 13.72 26.20 -25.84
CA GLY A 539 14.79 25.75 -24.94
C GLY A 539 14.23 25.14 -23.65
N GLY A 540 14.59 23.88 -23.36
CA GLY A 540 14.29 23.26 -22.05
C GLY A 540 14.81 24.12 -20.89
N ASP A 541 14.16 24.05 -19.73
CA ASP A 541 14.58 24.76 -18.51
C ASP A 541 16.08 24.61 -18.26
N SER A 542 16.72 25.70 -17.93
CA SER A 542 18.13 25.62 -17.52
C SER A 542 18.23 24.76 -16.23
N MET A 543 19.35 24.09 -16.05
CA MET A 543 19.59 23.31 -14.83
C MET A 543 19.45 24.20 -13.57
N GLU A 544 19.80 25.48 -13.66
CA GLU A 544 19.69 26.45 -12.58
C GLU A 544 18.22 26.71 -12.23
N SER A 545 17.33 26.90 -13.23
CA SER A 545 15.89 27.00 -13.05
C SER A 545 15.31 25.78 -12.39
N LEU A 546 15.67 24.57 -12.88
CA LEU A 546 15.23 23.31 -12.29
C LEU A 546 15.69 23.15 -10.84
N MET A 547 16.91 23.58 -10.53
CA MET A 547 17.39 23.60 -9.15
C MET A 547 16.57 24.53 -8.26
N GLY A 548 16.04 25.63 -8.79
CA GLY A 548 15.09 26.51 -8.10
C GLY A 548 13.74 25.83 -7.83
N VAL A 549 13.25 25.02 -8.78
CA VAL A 549 12.03 24.20 -8.58
C VAL A 549 12.24 23.14 -7.51
N PHE A 550 13.37 22.44 -7.52
CA PHE A 550 13.65 21.36 -6.57
C PHE A 550 14.11 21.84 -5.19
N GLN A 551 14.68 23.06 -5.12
CA GLN A 551 15.21 23.69 -3.92
C GLN A 551 14.97 25.22 -3.98
N ALA A 552 13.75 25.66 -3.72
CA ALA A 552 13.30 27.05 -3.88
C ALA A 552 14.17 28.08 -3.12
N TRP A 553 14.82 27.70 -2.02
CA TRP A 553 15.73 28.54 -1.28
C TRP A 553 16.95 29.02 -2.11
N ARG A 554 17.28 28.33 -3.21
CA ARG A 554 18.38 28.68 -4.12
C ARG A 554 18.04 29.78 -5.12
N LEU A 555 16.76 30.12 -5.25
CA LEU A 555 16.33 31.18 -6.17
C LEU A 555 16.95 32.52 -5.78
N PRO A 556 17.40 33.32 -6.78
CA PRO A 556 17.80 34.71 -6.55
C PRO A 556 16.68 35.51 -5.90
N GLN A 557 17.03 36.50 -5.07
CA GLN A 557 16.05 37.30 -4.34
C GLN A 557 15.06 38.03 -5.25
N GLU A 558 15.55 38.52 -6.40
CA GLU A 558 14.73 39.17 -7.42
C GLU A 558 13.68 38.21 -7.99
N GLU A 559 14.05 36.96 -8.24
CA GLU A 559 13.13 35.95 -8.75
C GLU A 559 12.10 35.55 -7.68
N LYS A 560 12.50 35.40 -6.43
CA LYS A 560 11.56 35.18 -5.33
C LYS A 560 10.52 36.31 -5.22
N LYS A 561 10.98 37.54 -5.33
CA LYS A 561 10.10 38.73 -5.31
C LYS A 561 9.16 38.76 -6.51
N ARG A 562 9.67 38.49 -7.71
CA ARG A 562 8.88 38.43 -8.95
C ARG A 562 7.76 37.41 -8.86
N LEU A 563 8.02 36.24 -8.24
CA LEU A 563 7.10 35.14 -8.11
C LEU A 563 6.23 35.19 -6.84
N GLY A 564 6.40 36.23 -5.99
CA GLY A 564 5.68 36.33 -4.71
C GLY A 564 6.07 35.28 -3.69
N LEU A 565 7.28 34.71 -3.79
CA LEU A 565 7.80 33.67 -2.91
C LEU A 565 8.55 34.22 -1.69
N GLU A 566 8.81 35.55 -1.68
CA GLU A 566 9.50 36.24 -0.59
C GLU A 566 8.70 36.12 0.72
N GLY A 567 9.37 35.79 1.81
CA GLY A 567 8.74 35.58 3.12
C GLY A 567 8.04 34.24 3.30
N MET A 568 7.91 33.42 2.27
CA MET A 568 7.39 32.05 2.43
C MET A 568 8.39 31.20 3.19
N GLU A 569 7.97 30.65 4.32
CA GLU A 569 8.87 29.92 5.22
C GLU A 569 9.56 28.75 4.53
N PHE A 570 8.85 27.96 3.75
CA PHE A 570 9.42 26.77 3.08
C PHE A 570 10.44 27.15 2.00
N VAL A 571 10.33 28.35 1.45
CA VAL A 571 11.29 28.89 0.48
C VAL A 571 12.52 29.46 1.16
N GLU A 572 12.33 30.26 2.24
CA GLU A 572 13.46 30.94 2.91
C GLU A 572 14.22 30.04 3.88
N LYS A 573 13.48 29.17 4.58
CA LYS A 573 13.99 28.31 5.66
C LYS A 573 13.62 26.85 5.41
N PRO A 574 14.23 26.17 4.42
CA PRO A 574 13.97 24.74 4.22
C PRO A 574 14.34 23.95 5.49
N LEU A 575 13.64 22.85 5.76
CA LEU A 575 13.96 21.98 6.91
C LEU A 575 15.39 21.44 6.82
N ILE A 576 15.84 21.12 5.61
CA ILE A 576 17.20 20.67 5.35
C ILE A 576 17.69 21.25 4.03
N ARG A 577 18.93 21.71 4.01
CA ARG A 577 19.64 22.07 2.78
C ARG A 577 20.41 20.85 2.29
N ILE A 578 19.97 20.30 1.15
CA ILE A 578 20.57 19.11 0.58
C ILE A 578 21.60 19.52 -0.47
N ASP A 579 22.87 19.14 -0.24
CA ASP A 579 23.95 19.40 -1.17
C ASP A 579 23.82 18.50 -2.41
N PHE A 580 23.61 19.13 -3.56
CA PHE A 580 23.63 18.49 -4.86
C PHE A 580 24.26 19.45 -5.88
N SER A 581 25.29 18.98 -6.60
CA SER A 581 25.90 19.70 -7.71
C SER A 581 25.72 18.89 -9.00
N ALA A 582 25.02 19.47 -9.96
CA ALA A 582 24.81 18.88 -11.28
C ALA A 582 26.11 18.76 -12.08
N ASN A 583 27.09 19.61 -11.81
CA ASN A 583 28.35 19.70 -12.55
C ASN A 583 29.32 18.53 -12.33
N ARG A 584 29.08 17.62 -11.40
CA ARG A 584 29.96 16.45 -11.20
C ARG A 584 29.80 15.33 -12.23
N ARG A 585 28.86 15.40 -13.18
CA ARG A 585 28.67 14.38 -14.22
C ARG A 585 29.67 14.47 -15.38
N GLY A 586 30.46 15.56 -15.51
CA GLY A 586 31.42 15.78 -16.63
C GLY A 586 32.88 15.40 -16.36
N ALA A 587 33.27 15.17 -15.12
CA ALA A 587 34.65 14.83 -14.79
C ALA A 587 34.81 13.29 -14.69
N GLY A 588 34.82 12.64 -15.85
CA GLY A 588 35.37 11.29 -15.98
C GLY A 588 36.82 11.31 -15.49
N ARG A 589 37.12 10.54 -14.43
CA ARG A 589 38.51 10.31 -14.01
C ARG A 589 39.34 9.91 -15.25
N PRO A 590 40.42 10.64 -15.61
CA PRO A 590 41.31 10.18 -16.67
C PRO A 590 41.89 8.83 -16.22
N ARG A 591 41.68 7.80 -17.01
CA ARG A 591 42.42 6.54 -16.89
C ARG A 591 43.90 6.90 -17.05
N GLY A 592 44.65 6.78 -15.96
CA GLY A 592 46.09 6.93 -15.96
C GLY A 592 46.72 5.98 -16.98
N ARG A 593 47.29 6.54 -18.01
CA ARG A 593 48.20 5.84 -18.93
C ARG A 593 49.41 5.38 -18.12
N GLY A 594 49.48 4.08 -17.90
CA GLY A 594 50.68 3.43 -17.39
C GLY A 594 51.82 3.67 -18.34
N ARG A 595 52.82 4.47 -17.93
CA ARG A 595 54.13 4.55 -18.56
C ARG A 595 54.87 3.25 -18.26
N GLY A 596 55.03 2.42 -19.29
CA GLY A 596 56.04 1.37 -19.29
C GLY A 596 57.44 1.97 -19.16
N ARG A 597 58.24 1.45 -18.28
CA ARG A 597 59.71 1.50 -18.34
C ARG A 597 60.23 0.08 -18.19
N GLY A 598 60.82 -0.41 -19.24
CA GLY A 598 61.53 -1.66 -19.28
C GLY A 598 62.90 -1.55 -18.63
N GLY A 599 63.46 -2.69 -18.37
CA GLY A 599 64.91 -2.85 -18.23
C GLY A 599 65.36 -3.66 -17.04
N GLY A 600 65.74 -4.94 -17.26
CA GLY A 600 67.02 -5.40 -16.89
C GLY A 600 67.15 -6.49 -15.82
N ARG A 601 67.27 -7.74 -16.26
CA ARG A 601 68.31 -8.74 -15.92
C ARG A 601 68.64 -9.09 -14.46
N GLY A 602 68.63 -10.40 -14.26
CA GLY A 602 69.57 -11.15 -13.42
C GLY A 602 68.81 -11.93 -12.33
N GLY A 603 68.66 -13.23 -12.31
CA GLY A 603 69.70 -14.22 -12.29
C GLY A 603 69.63 -14.96 -10.96
N GLY A 604 69.38 -16.26 -10.98
CA GLY A 604 69.95 -17.17 -9.98
C GLY A 604 68.97 -17.74 -8.92
N GLY A 605 68.56 -18.98 -9.10
CA GLY A 605 69.09 -20.10 -8.30
C GLY A 605 68.24 -20.59 -7.12
N GLY A 606 67.64 -21.74 -7.28
CA GLY A 606 68.00 -22.87 -6.43
C GLY A 606 67.12 -23.27 -5.25
N GLY A 607 66.57 -24.49 -5.34
CA GLY A 607 66.38 -25.38 -4.20
C GLY A 607 65.01 -25.27 -3.47
N GLY A 608 64.08 -26.17 -3.51
CA GLY A 608 64.18 -27.57 -3.13
C GLY A 608 63.64 -27.80 -1.73
N GLY A 609 62.62 -28.62 -1.56
CA GLY A 609 62.26 -29.08 -0.22
C GLY A 609 60.77 -29.26 0.04
N ASP A 610 60.22 -30.24 -0.41
CA ASP A 610 59.37 -31.36 0.01
C ASP A 610 59.05 -31.49 1.52
N ARG A 611 57.90 -32.19 1.79
CA ARG A 611 57.33 -32.71 3.04
C ARG A 611 56.43 -31.74 3.81
N GLY A 612 55.21 -32.07 4.14
CA GLY A 612 54.51 -33.32 4.24
C GLY A 612 53.52 -33.27 5.42
N ARG A 613 52.32 -33.71 5.18
CA ARG A 613 51.38 -34.42 6.06
C ARG A 613 50.89 -33.86 7.41
N ARG A 614 49.55 -34.07 7.52
CA ARG A 614 48.65 -34.38 8.67
C ARG A 614 48.23 -33.15 9.49
N GLY A 615 46.97 -33.01 9.78
CA GLY A 615 45.80 -33.85 10.04
C GLY A 615 45.15 -33.42 11.33
N GLN A 616 43.97 -33.05 11.28
CA GLN A 616 42.81 -33.30 12.15
C GLN A 616 41.69 -32.33 11.78
#